data_d854b89723363e88c5b21d83a46cd927
#
_entry.id   d854b89723363e88c5b21d83a46cd927
#
_cell.length_a   1.000
_cell.length_b   1.000
_cell.length_c   1.000
_cell.angle_alpha   90.00
_cell.angle_beta   90.00
_cell.angle_gamma   90.00
#
_symmetry.space_group_name_H-M   'P 1'
#
loop_
_entity.id
_entity.type
_entity.pdbx_description
1 polymer ?
#
loop_
_entity_poly.entity_id
_entity_poly.type
_entity_poly.pdbx_seq_one_letter_code
_entity_poly.pdbx_strand_id
1 'polypeptide(L)'
;MKKVSTWMYTLMQPIASFLLKIVYQPKIINKQAIPKEGRIILAGNHKMLLDPVLVSCGTRRLIHFLAKDVFFTGVRGFFMRRAGTLPVHSGKIHKDSFKSAIDILNQNKVVGIFPEGTRNYTEKQLLPFKRGAVTLAQETGSKIIPFAIHGRYLPFHGLRIEFGKPIEVESMDLKEANQLLEDEVRKLLDKAEKEKAGEKNKK
;
A
#
# COMPACT_ATOMS: atom_id res chain seq x y z
N MET A 1 -5.51 -15.13 -19.29
CA MET A 1 -4.32 -14.32 -18.91
C MET A 1 -3.09 -15.21 -18.80
N LYS A 2 -1.95 -14.85 -19.43
CA LYS A 2 -0.68 -15.55 -19.19
C LYS A 2 -0.30 -15.40 -17.71
N LYS A 3 -0.08 -16.50 -17.02
CA LYS A 3 0.37 -16.55 -15.62
C LYS A 3 1.69 -15.76 -15.53
N VAL A 4 1.64 -14.54 -15.00
CA VAL A 4 2.86 -13.75 -14.81
C VAL A 4 3.69 -14.47 -13.75
N SER A 5 4.86 -14.92 -14.14
CA SER A 5 5.79 -15.58 -13.23
C SER A 5 6.30 -14.56 -12.21
N THR A 6 5.94 -14.72 -10.95
CA THR A 6 6.27 -13.82 -9.84
C THR A 6 7.48 -14.28 -9.04
N TRP A 7 8.27 -15.21 -9.58
CA TRP A 7 9.47 -15.74 -8.91
C TRP A 7 10.45 -14.62 -8.52
N MET A 8 10.53 -13.57 -9.36
CA MET A 8 11.37 -12.41 -9.05
C MET A 8 10.92 -11.68 -7.77
N TYR A 9 9.62 -11.57 -7.53
CA TYR A 9 9.14 -10.98 -6.28
C TYR A 9 9.62 -11.82 -5.09
N THR A 10 9.47 -13.14 -5.17
CA THR A 10 9.89 -14.05 -4.09
C THR A 10 11.39 -13.96 -3.80
N LEU A 11 12.21 -13.72 -4.82
CA LEU A 11 13.65 -13.57 -4.67
C LEU A 11 14.05 -12.14 -4.24
N MET A 12 13.48 -11.12 -4.88
CA MET A 12 13.90 -9.72 -4.71
C MET A 12 13.30 -9.05 -3.47
N GLN A 13 12.06 -9.41 -3.10
CA GLN A 13 11.38 -8.79 -1.96
C GLN A 13 12.13 -8.98 -0.63
N PRO A 14 12.60 -10.17 -0.24
CA PRO A 14 13.38 -10.31 0.99
C PRO A 14 14.69 -9.51 0.95
N ILE A 15 15.37 -9.46 -0.20
CA ILE A 15 16.60 -8.68 -0.37
C ILE A 15 16.32 -7.18 -0.24
N ALA A 16 15.33 -6.68 -0.99
CA ALA A 16 14.94 -5.27 -0.94
C ALA A 16 14.46 -4.85 0.45
N SER A 17 13.68 -5.71 1.13
CA SER A 17 13.23 -5.47 2.50
C SER A 17 14.39 -5.48 3.50
N PHE A 18 15.35 -6.36 3.33
CA PHE A 18 16.54 -6.44 4.17
C PHE A 18 17.40 -5.17 4.02
N LEU A 19 17.70 -4.77 2.78
CA LEU A 19 18.44 -3.54 2.50
C LEU A 19 17.73 -2.30 3.04
N LEU A 20 16.42 -2.20 2.84
CA LEU A 20 15.61 -1.10 3.36
C LEU A 20 15.67 -1.05 4.89
N LYS A 21 15.60 -2.20 5.56
CA LYS A 21 15.70 -2.29 7.03
C LYS A 21 17.09 -1.89 7.55
N ILE A 22 18.16 -2.28 6.86
CA ILE A 22 19.53 -1.87 7.25
C ILE A 22 19.70 -0.37 7.09
N VAL A 23 19.33 0.17 5.92
CA VAL A 23 19.60 1.58 5.60
C VAL A 23 18.69 2.52 6.41
N TYR A 24 17.40 2.25 6.48
CA TYR A 24 16.43 3.20 7.05
C TYR A 24 15.90 2.80 8.42
N GLN A 25 16.12 1.57 8.87
CA GLN A 25 15.70 1.02 10.17
C GLN A 25 14.24 1.37 10.52
N PRO A 26 13.27 1.08 9.63
CA PRO A 26 11.89 1.47 9.83
C PRO A 26 11.26 0.73 11.00
N LYS A 27 10.45 1.43 11.81
CA LYS A 27 9.55 0.79 12.77
C LYS A 27 8.34 0.24 12.01
N ILE A 28 8.13 -1.09 12.06
CA ILE A 28 6.98 -1.75 11.46
C ILE A 28 6.02 -2.13 12.58
N ILE A 29 4.87 -1.46 12.63
CA ILE A 29 3.93 -1.52 13.75
C ILE A 29 2.66 -2.26 13.31
N ASN A 30 2.16 -3.12 14.18
CA ASN A 30 0.90 -3.84 14.03
C ASN A 30 0.83 -4.70 12.74
N LYS A 31 1.96 -5.28 12.30
CA LYS A 31 2.02 -6.16 11.11
C LYS A 31 1.09 -7.39 11.22
N GLN A 32 0.73 -7.80 12.44
CA GLN A 32 -0.22 -8.89 12.72
C GLN A 32 -1.66 -8.56 12.29
N ALA A 33 -1.99 -7.29 12.03
CA ALA A 33 -3.27 -6.89 11.44
C ALA A 33 -3.45 -7.39 10.00
N ILE A 34 -2.35 -7.76 9.33
CA ILE A 34 -2.39 -8.31 7.97
C ILE A 34 -2.66 -9.81 8.05
N PRO A 35 -3.83 -10.30 7.59
CA PRO A 35 -4.14 -11.73 7.60
C PRO A 35 -3.15 -12.55 6.77
N LYS A 36 -2.82 -13.75 7.23
CA LYS A 36 -1.93 -14.67 6.50
C LYS A 36 -2.56 -15.20 5.23
N GLU A 37 -3.89 -15.28 5.17
CA GLU A 37 -4.68 -15.84 4.08
C GLU A 37 -5.87 -14.95 3.74
N GLY A 38 -6.57 -15.31 2.66
CA GLY A 38 -7.74 -14.58 2.18
C GLY A 38 -7.41 -13.34 1.35
N ARG A 39 -8.46 -12.77 0.77
CA ARG A 39 -8.38 -11.58 -0.08
C ARG A 39 -8.32 -10.32 0.78
N ILE A 40 -7.35 -9.46 0.54
CA ILE A 40 -7.20 -8.19 1.25
C ILE A 40 -6.68 -7.09 0.34
N ILE A 41 -7.05 -5.88 0.66
CA ILE A 41 -6.52 -4.66 0.06
C ILE A 41 -5.70 -3.93 1.14
N LEU A 42 -4.44 -3.63 0.86
CA LEU A 42 -3.63 -2.74 1.67
C LEU A 42 -3.74 -1.34 1.09
N ALA A 43 -4.24 -0.37 1.85
CA ALA A 43 -4.48 0.99 1.36
C ALA A 43 -3.93 2.05 2.32
N GLY A 44 -3.20 3.05 1.81
CA GLY A 44 -2.61 4.09 2.65
C GLY A 44 -1.95 5.21 1.87
N ASN A 45 -1.29 6.13 2.58
CA ASN A 45 -0.64 7.31 2.01
C ASN A 45 0.61 6.96 1.20
N HIS A 46 0.95 7.85 0.23
CA HIS A 46 2.08 7.65 -0.69
C HIS A 46 3.04 8.83 -0.65
N LYS A 47 4.24 8.59 -0.12
CA LYS A 47 5.28 9.63 0.05
C LYS A 47 6.46 9.45 -0.90
N MET A 48 6.88 8.21 -1.13
CA MET A 48 8.14 7.90 -1.79
C MET A 48 8.02 6.70 -2.74
N LEU A 49 8.93 6.61 -3.71
CA LEU A 49 9.01 5.45 -4.62
C LEU A 49 9.27 4.13 -3.88
N LEU A 50 9.89 4.17 -2.71
CA LEU A 50 10.19 3.00 -1.89
C LEU A 50 9.01 2.54 -1.00
N ASP A 51 7.89 3.27 -0.96
CA ASP A 51 6.74 2.89 -0.13
C ASP A 51 6.24 1.46 -0.41
N PRO A 52 6.14 0.96 -1.66
CA PRO A 52 5.75 -0.42 -1.91
C PRO A 52 6.68 -1.44 -1.24
N VAL A 53 7.99 -1.16 -1.20
CA VAL A 53 8.97 -2.03 -0.52
C VAL A 53 8.77 -1.98 0.99
N LEU A 54 8.53 -0.78 1.54
CA LEU A 54 8.27 -0.60 2.98
C LEU A 54 6.99 -1.32 3.40
N VAL A 55 5.90 -1.21 2.63
CA VAL A 55 4.64 -1.94 2.87
C VAL A 55 4.88 -3.45 2.83
N SER A 56 5.69 -3.92 1.87
CA SER A 56 6.05 -5.33 1.76
C SER A 56 6.87 -5.86 2.94
N CYS A 57 7.50 -4.99 3.73
CA CYS A 57 8.17 -5.39 4.97
C CYS A 57 7.19 -5.88 6.07
N GLY A 58 5.90 -5.57 5.94
CA GLY A 58 4.85 -5.97 6.89
C GLY A 58 4.35 -7.40 6.68
N THR A 59 4.56 -8.00 5.50
CA THR A 59 4.05 -9.34 5.20
C THR A 59 4.99 -10.10 4.26
N ARG A 60 4.91 -11.44 4.29
CA ARG A 60 5.58 -12.31 3.30
C ARG A 60 4.71 -12.58 2.07
N ARG A 61 3.43 -12.17 2.10
CA ARG A 61 2.53 -12.35 0.97
C ARG A 61 2.95 -11.45 -0.19
N LEU A 62 2.81 -11.95 -1.41
CA LEU A 62 2.98 -11.14 -2.62
C LEU A 62 1.89 -10.06 -2.66
N ILE A 63 2.31 -8.80 -2.72
CA ILE A 63 1.41 -7.66 -2.86
C ILE A 63 1.44 -7.19 -4.31
N HIS A 64 0.29 -7.19 -4.96
CA HIS A 64 0.12 -6.67 -6.32
C HIS A 64 -0.21 -5.17 -6.25
N PHE A 65 0.80 -4.34 -6.42
CA PHE A 65 0.62 -2.88 -6.43
C PHE A 65 0.09 -2.39 -7.77
N LEU A 66 -0.72 -1.34 -7.73
CA LEU A 66 -1.12 -0.57 -8.91
C LEU A 66 -0.05 0.50 -9.20
N ALA A 67 0.47 0.55 -10.43
CA ALA A 67 1.46 1.54 -10.84
C ALA A 67 1.14 2.11 -12.22
N LYS A 68 1.54 3.37 -12.46
CA LYS A 68 1.32 4.04 -13.74
C LYS A 68 1.97 3.25 -14.89
N ASP A 69 1.28 3.16 -16.00
CA ASP A 69 1.70 2.46 -17.23
C ASP A 69 3.06 2.90 -17.77
N VAL A 70 3.44 4.17 -17.57
CA VAL A 70 4.76 4.68 -17.96
C VAL A 70 5.93 3.90 -17.32
N PHE A 71 5.69 3.21 -16.21
CA PHE A 71 6.70 2.36 -15.57
C PHE A 71 6.83 0.97 -16.22
N PHE A 72 5.94 0.63 -17.17
CA PHE A 72 5.91 -0.69 -17.80
C PHE A 72 6.62 -0.74 -19.16
N THR A 73 7.39 0.29 -19.51
CA THR A 73 8.19 0.36 -20.74
C THR A 73 9.64 -0.10 -20.51
N GLY A 74 10.27 -0.64 -21.55
CA GLY A 74 11.67 -1.04 -21.53
C GLY A 74 12.02 -2.03 -20.41
N VAL A 75 13.24 -1.95 -19.91
CA VAL A 75 13.79 -2.81 -18.85
C VAL A 75 12.97 -2.68 -17.55
N ARG A 76 12.53 -1.46 -17.17
CA ARG A 76 11.68 -1.26 -16.01
C ARG A 76 10.38 -2.06 -16.12
N GLY A 77 9.74 -2.05 -17.27
CA GLY A 77 8.50 -2.79 -17.50
C GLY A 77 8.66 -4.31 -17.33
N PHE A 78 9.82 -4.83 -17.67
CA PHE A 78 10.15 -6.23 -17.41
C PHE A 78 10.16 -6.53 -15.90
N PHE A 79 10.83 -5.69 -15.10
CA PHE A 79 10.87 -5.86 -13.65
C PHE A 79 9.51 -5.64 -12.99
N MET A 80 8.77 -4.58 -13.38
CA MET A 80 7.45 -4.27 -12.85
C MET A 80 6.45 -5.42 -13.04
N ARG A 81 6.39 -5.98 -14.26
CA ARG A 81 5.55 -7.15 -14.55
C ARG A 81 5.91 -8.36 -13.71
N ARG A 82 7.21 -8.63 -13.53
CA ARG A 82 7.68 -9.77 -12.74
C ARG A 82 7.60 -9.56 -11.23
N ALA A 83 7.53 -8.32 -10.79
CA ALA A 83 7.16 -7.97 -9.43
C ALA A 83 5.66 -8.12 -9.15
N GLY A 84 4.87 -8.51 -10.16
CA GLY A 84 3.42 -8.69 -10.01
C GLY A 84 2.64 -7.38 -9.93
N THR A 85 3.25 -6.26 -10.34
CA THR A 85 2.62 -4.94 -10.35
C THR A 85 1.63 -4.85 -11.52
N LEU A 86 0.50 -4.17 -11.28
CA LEU A 86 -0.57 -3.97 -12.27
C LEU A 86 -0.47 -2.58 -12.90
N PRO A 87 -0.48 -2.46 -14.24
CA PRO A 87 -0.44 -1.15 -14.89
C PRO A 87 -1.77 -0.40 -14.73
N VAL A 88 -1.72 0.90 -14.44
CA VAL A 88 -2.86 1.81 -14.46
C VAL A 88 -2.57 3.02 -15.32
N HIS A 89 -3.53 3.41 -16.18
CA HIS A 89 -3.38 4.56 -17.06
C HIS A 89 -3.77 5.85 -16.35
N SER A 90 -2.91 6.88 -16.43
CA SER A 90 -3.20 8.28 -16.11
C SER A 90 -3.96 8.54 -14.80
N GLY A 91 -3.67 7.77 -13.75
CA GLY A 91 -4.28 7.96 -12.41
C GLY A 91 -5.77 7.59 -12.32
N LYS A 92 -6.35 7.06 -13.39
CA LYS A 92 -7.64 6.36 -13.40
C LYS A 92 -7.34 4.87 -13.53
N ILE A 93 -7.97 4.06 -12.68
CA ILE A 93 -7.89 2.60 -12.84
C ILE A 93 -8.63 2.26 -14.13
N HIS A 94 -7.91 1.79 -15.15
CA HIS A 94 -8.50 1.36 -16.42
C HIS A 94 -9.35 0.11 -16.17
N LYS A 95 -10.41 -0.11 -16.97
CA LYS A 95 -11.27 -1.28 -16.85
C LYS A 95 -10.48 -2.59 -16.78
N ASP A 96 -9.42 -2.74 -17.59
CA ASP A 96 -8.58 -3.93 -17.62
C ASP A 96 -7.73 -4.12 -16.35
N SER A 97 -7.19 -3.01 -15.79
CA SER A 97 -6.43 -3.04 -14.54
C SER A 97 -7.32 -3.33 -13.34
N PHE A 98 -8.54 -2.77 -13.36
CA PHE A 98 -9.55 -3.01 -12.36
C PHE A 98 -9.99 -4.46 -12.36
N LYS A 99 -10.30 -5.01 -13.55
CA LYS A 99 -10.59 -6.42 -13.74
C LYS A 99 -9.44 -7.32 -13.26
N SER A 100 -8.20 -6.96 -13.61
CA SER A 100 -7.03 -7.72 -13.14
C SER A 100 -6.88 -7.70 -11.62
N ALA A 101 -7.19 -6.58 -10.96
CA ALA A 101 -7.19 -6.48 -9.50
C ALA A 101 -8.30 -7.36 -8.87
N ILE A 102 -9.50 -7.37 -9.46
CA ILE A 102 -10.61 -8.27 -9.06
C ILE A 102 -10.17 -9.73 -9.21
N ASP A 103 -9.59 -10.12 -10.34
CA ASP A 103 -9.11 -11.48 -10.58
C ASP A 103 -8.07 -11.93 -9.54
N ILE A 104 -7.20 -11.02 -9.11
CA ILE A 104 -6.19 -11.27 -8.08
C ILE A 104 -6.85 -11.45 -6.71
N LEU A 105 -7.77 -10.57 -6.34
CA LEU A 105 -8.49 -10.67 -5.07
C LEU A 105 -9.33 -11.95 -5.01
N ASN A 106 -9.99 -12.33 -6.10
CA ASN A 106 -10.76 -13.58 -6.20
C ASN A 106 -9.88 -14.84 -6.11
N GLN A 107 -8.57 -14.72 -6.30
CA GLN A 107 -7.59 -15.78 -6.01
C GLN A 107 -7.08 -15.74 -4.57
N ASN A 108 -7.74 -15.04 -3.66
CA ASN A 108 -7.33 -14.85 -2.26
C ASN A 108 -5.94 -14.24 -2.11
N LYS A 109 -5.56 -13.34 -3.00
CA LYS A 109 -4.29 -12.62 -2.99
C LYS A 109 -4.43 -11.20 -2.43
N VAL A 110 -3.32 -10.47 -2.42
CA VAL A 110 -3.22 -9.13 -1.83
C VAL A 110 -3.05 -8.10 -2.95
N VAL A 111 -3.86 -7.04 -2.90
CA VAL A 111 -3.69 -5.85 -3.73
C VAL A 111 -3.23 -4.69 -2.87
N GLY A 112 -2.21 -3.96 -3.30
CA GLY A 112 -1.72 -2.74 -2.67
C GLY A 112 -2.14 -1.51 -3.47
N ILE A 113 -2.75 -0.55 -2.80
CA ILE A 113 -3.26 0.67 -3.42
C ILE A 113 -2.81 1.88 -2.62
N PHE A 114 -2.35 2.91 -3.33
CA PHE A 114 -2.19 4.25 -2.79
C PHE A 114 -3.37 5.11 -3.30
N PRO A 115 -4.44 5.30 -2.49
CA PRO A 115 -5.67 5.93 -2.98
C PRO A 115 -5.50 7.38 -3.39
N GLU A 116 -4.45 8.06 -2.94
CA GLU A 116 -4.06 9.40 -3.39
C GLU A 116 -3.83 9.44 -4.92
N GLY A 117 -3.47 8.30 -5.54
CA GLY A 117 -3.23 8.14 -6.97
C GLY A 117 -1.97 8.84 -7.48
N THR A 118 -1.22 9.46 -6.58
CA THR A 118 0.08 10.09 -6.83
C THR A 118 0.88 10.14 -5.53
N ARG A 119 2.19 10.38 -5.63
CA ARG A 119 3.00 10.67 -4.45
C ARG A 119 2.66 12.07 -3.95
N ASN A 120 2.53 12.19 -2.63
CA ASN A 120 2.29 13.47 -1.98
C ASN A 120 3.60 14.24 -1.81
N TYR A 121 3.80 15.26 -2.64
CA TYR A 121 4.93 16.19 -2.58
C TYR A 121 4.57 17.50 -1.88
N THR A 122 3.34 17.60 -1.34
CA THR A 122 2.85 18.81 -0.70
C THR A 122 3.12 18.79 0.81
N GLU A 123 2.91 19.93 1.46
CA GLU A 123 2.94 20.06 2.92
C GLU A 123 1.75 19.40 3.63
N LYS A 124 0.71 19.02 2.88
CA LYS A 124 -0.47 18.34 3.43
C LYS A 124 -0.08 16.96 3.93
N GLN A 125 -0.58 16.60 5.09
CA GLN A 125 -0.36 15.29 5.68
C GLN A 125 -0.87 14.15 4.79
N LEU A 126 -2.01 14.38 4.11
CA LEU A 126 -2.70 13.43 3.25
C LEU A 126 -3.40 14.15 2.10
N LEU A 127 -3.33 13.60 0.88
CA LEU A 127 -4.15 14.04 -0.25
C LEU A 127 -5.51 13.32 -0.23
N PRO A 128 -6.56 13.91 -0.83
CA PRO A 128 -7.88 13.27 -0.89
C PRO A 128 -7.81 11.90 -1.58
N PHE A 129 -8.52 10.93 -1.01
CA PHE A 129 -8.53 9.57 -1.52
C PHE A 129 -9.50 9.40 -2.70
N LYS A 130 -9.02 8.72 -3.75
CA LYS A 130 -9.85 8.21 -4.84
C LYS A 130 -10.54 6.94 -4.42
N ARG A 131 -11.75 6.71 -4.91
CA ARG A 131 -12.64 5.61 -4.50
C ARG A 131 -12.19 4.20 -4.95
N GLY A 132 -11.12 4.08 -5.74
CA GLY A 132 -10.72 2.81 -6.33
C GLY A 132 -10.49 1.66 -5.35
N ALA A 133 -9.95 1.95 -4.15
CA ALA A 133 -9.73 0.93 -3.12
C ALA A 133 -11.05 0.39 -2.54
N VAL A 134 -11.98 1.28 -2.21
CA VAL A 134 -13.28 0.89 -1.65
C VAL A 134 -14.18 0.24 -2.69
N THR A 135 -14.15 0.70 -3.95
CA THR A 135 -14.88 0.04 -5.04
C THR A 135 -14.41 -1.40 -5.24
N LEU A 136 -13.09 -1.65 -5.27
CA LEU A 136 -12.54 -3.00 -5.34
C LEU A 136 -12.96 -3.86 -4.14
N ALA A 137 -12.96 -3.28 -2.94
CA ALA A 137 -13.36 -3.99 -1.73
C ALA A 137 -14.82 -4.42 -1.79
N GLN A 138 -15.72 -3.53 -2.21
CA GLN A 138 -17.15 -3.82 -2.35
C GLN A 138 -17.42 -4.88 -3.43
N GLU A 139 -16.77 -4.78 -4.59
CA GLU A 139 -16.96 -5.75 -5.67
C GLU A 139 -16.43 -7.15 -5.37
N THR A 140 -15.50 -7.28 -4.43
CA THR A 140 -14.85 -8.57 -4.14
C THR A 140 -15.12 -9.10 -2.74
N GLY A 141 -15.82 -8.35 -1.88
CA GLY A 141 -15.97 -8.67 -0.46
C GLY A 141 -14.60 -8.71 0.28
N SER A 142 -13.63 -7.90 -0.19
CA SER A 142 -12.30 -7.88 0.40
C SER A 142 -12.26 -6.93 1.60
N LYS A 143 -11.59 -7.35 2.68
CA LYS A 143 -11.28 -6.43 3.78
C LYS A 143 -10.18 -5.46 3.35
N ILE A 144 -10.28 -4.20 3.79
CA ILE A 144 -9.23 -3.20 3.60
C ILE A 144 -8.43 -3.10 4.90
N ILE A 145 -7.11 -3.21 4.80
CA ILE A 145 -6.19 -2.93 5.89
C ILE A 145 -5.59 -1.54 5.63
N PRO A 146 -6.03 -0.50 6.35
CA PRO A 146 -5.43 0.81 6.22
C PRO A 146 -3.99 0.78 6.74
N PHE A 147 -3.11 1.55 6.12
CA PHE A 147 -1.76 1.75 6.65
C PHE A 147 -1.35 3.22 6.53
N ALA A 148 -0.43 3.63 7.40
CA ALA A 148 0.17 4.96 7.36
C ALA A 148 1.69 4.88 7.37
N ILE A 149 2.33 5.64 6.46
CA ILE A 149 3.77 5.83 6.39
C ILE A 149 4.10 7.22 6.93
N HIS A 150 4.92 7.27 7.97
CA HIS A 150 5.37 8.49 8.62
C HIS A 150 6.89 8.53 8.72
N GLY A 151 7.45 9.74 8.87
CA GLY A 151 8.91 9.94 8.94
C GLY A 151 9.54 10.19 7.59
N ARG A 152 10.87 10.13 7.54
CA ARG A 152 11.67 10.41 6.33
C ARG A 152 12.49 9.19 5.93
N TYR A 153 12.68 9.00 4.64
CA TYR A 153 13.60 7.99 4.08
C TYR A 153 15.06 8.48 4.19
N LEU A 154 15.48 8.67 5.43
CA LEU A 154 16.84 8.99 5.81
C LEU A 154 17.24 8.09 7.00
N PRO A 155 18.49 7.63 7.06
CA PRO A 155 18.96 6.82 8.19
C PRO A 155 18.69 7.53 9.52
N PHE A 156 18.17 6.81 10.51
CA PHE A 156 17.88 7.29 11.87
C PHE A 156 16.85 8.44 11.98
N HIS A 157 16.07 8.73 10.94
CA HIS A 157 15.06 9.80 10.93
C HIS A 157 13.64 9.33 11.19
N GLY A 158 13.48 8.21 11.90
CA GLY A 158 12.19 7.76 12.44
C GLY A 158 11.19 7.34 11.36
N LEU A 159 11.66 6.71 10.27
CA LEU A 159 10.78 6.09 9.29
C LEU A 159 9.95 5.00 9.97
N ARG A 160 8.64 5.02 9.75
CA ARG A 160 7.73 4.02 10.30
C ARG A 160 6.57 3.73 9.35
N ILE A 161 6.06 2.53 9.44
CA ILE A 161 4.78 2.13 8.88
C ILE A 161 3.94 1.48 9.98
N GLU A 162 2.66 1.85 10.04
CA GLU A 162 1.70 1.27 10.97
C GLU A 162 0.50 0.76 10.17
N PHE A 163 0.08 -0.48 10.46
CA PHE A 163 -1.10 -1.10 9.87
C PHE A 163 -2.28 -0.96 10.84
N GLY A 164 -3.40 -0.47 10.34
CA GLY A 164 -4.64 -0.33 11.10
C GLY A 164 -5.41 -1.64 11.20
N LYS A 165 -6.55 -1.61 11.90
CA LYS A 165 -7.47 -2.74 11.94
C LYS A 165 -8.14 -2.94 10.58
N PRO A 166 -8.46 -4.19 10.20
CA PRO A 166 -9.25 -4.45 9.00
C PRO A 166 -10.60 -3.72 9.05
N ILE A 167 -10.99 -3.09 7.96
CA ILE A 167 -12.31 -2.48 7.77
C ILE A 167 -13.08 -3.25 6.69
N GLU A 168 -14.38 -3.42 6.92
CA GLU A 168 -15.33 -4.02 6.00
C GLU A 168 -16.25 -2.93 5.48
N VAL A 169 -16.39 -2.83 4.16
CA VAL A 169 -17.11 -1.73 3.52
C VAL A 169 -18.19 -2.21 2.54
N GLU A 170 -18.48 -3.51 2.53
CA GLU A 170 -19.34 -4.15 1.53
C GLU A 170 -20.77 -3.57 1.51
N SER A 171 -21.33 -3.26 2.68
CA SER A 171 -22.70 -2.74 2.83
C SER A 171 -22.78 -1.21 2.98
N MET A 172 -21.65 -0.51 2.86
CA MET A 172 -21.59 0.93 3.07
C MET A 172 -21.86 1.72 1.78
N ASP A 173 -22.34 2.95 1.89
CA ASP A 173 -22.26 3.89 0.78
C ASP A 173 -20.81 4.12 0.35
N LEU A 174 -20.58 4.23 -0.95
CA LEU A 174 -19.22 4.33 -1.52
C LEU A 174 -18.48 5.58 -1.02
N LYS A 175 -19.17 6.68 -0.80
CA LYS A 175 -18.57 7.93 -0.29
C LYS A 175 -18.22 7.80 1.20
N GLU A 176 -19.12 7.21 1.96
CA GLU A 176 -18.91 6.94 3.40
C GLU A 176 -17.75 5.95 3.61
N ALA A 177 -17.71 4.86 2.83
CA ALA A 177 -16.62 3.90 2.85
C ALA A 177 -15.26 4.53 2.53
N ASN A 178 -15.23 5.43 1.53
CA ASN A 178 -14.01 6.14 1.17
C ASN A 178 -13.56 7.12 2.25
N GLN A 179 -14.51 7.82 2.87
CA GLN A 179 -14.24 8.72 3.99
C GLN A 179 -13.72 7.94 5.20
N LEU A 180 -14.33 6.80 5.53
CA LEU A 180 -13.87 5.92 6.61
C LEU A 180 -12.42 5.48 6.39
N LEU A 181 -12.07 5.06 5.18
CA LEU A 181 -10.69 4.66 4.85
C LEU A 181 -9.72 5.84 5.03
N GLU A 182 -10.07 7.02 4.54
CA GLU A 182 -9.25 8.22 4.68
C GLU A 182 -9.05 8.60 6.15
N ASP A 183 -10.12 8.56 6.95
CA ASP A 183 -10.10 8.90 8.38
C ASP A 183 -9.26 7.90 9.18
N GLU A 184 -9.33 6.60 8.86
CA GLU A 184 -8.49 5.59 9.52
C GLU A 184 -7.00 5.81 9.22
N VAL A 185 -6.63 6.14 7.96
CA VAL A 185 -5.24 6.46 7.62
C VAL A 185 -4.80 7.75 8.33
N ARG A 186 -5.66 8.77 8.40
CA ARG A 186 -5.40 10.04 9.10
C ARG A 186 -5.16 9.81 10.60
N LYS A 187 -6.00 9.01 11.25
CA LYS A 187 -5.82 8.64 12.68
C LYS A 187 -4.46 7.99 12.94
N LEU A 188 -4.00 7.11 12.04
CA LEU A 188 -2.68 6.48 12.16
C LEU A 188 -1.54 7.50 12.01
N LEU A 189 -1.68 8.48 11.10
CA LEU A 189 -0.71 9.55 10.91
C LEU A 189 -0.66 10.47 12.13
N ASP A 190 -1.81 10.90 12.65
CA ASP A 190 -1.91 11.77 13.84
C ASP A 190 -1.31 11.09 15.08
N LYS A 191 -1.56 9.79 15.25
CA LYS A 191 -0.94 8.99 16.32
C LYS A 191 0.58 9.01 16.18
N ALA A 192 1.09 8.80 14.97
CA ALA A 192 2.53 8.81 14.71
C ALA A 192 3.19 10.15 15.02
N GLU A 193 2.51 11.25 14.73
CA GLU A 193 3.01 12.61 15.05
C GLU A 193 3.03 12.87 16.55
N LYS A 194 1.97 12.50 17.28
CA LYS A 194 1.89 12.65 18.74
C LYS A 194 2.99 11.87 19.44
N GLU A 195 3.23 10.61 19.04
CA GLU A 195 4.29 9.78 19.61
C GLU A 195 5.67 10.39 19.36
N LYS A 196 5.93 10.93 18.16
CA LYS A 196 7.19 11.61 17.83
C LYS A 196 7.40 12.88 18.64
N ALA A 197 6.35 13.66 18.88
CA ALA A 197 6.41 14.85 19.74
C ALA A 197 6.72 14.48 21.19
N GLY A 198 6.11 13.41 21.71
CA GLY A 198 6.38 12.89 23.06
C GLY A 198 7.80 12.34 23.24
N GLU A 199 8.40 11.73 22.21
CA GLU A 199 9.80 11.27 22.25
C GLU A 199 10.80 12.44 22.27
N LYS A 200 10.46 13.58 21.63
CA LYS A 200 11.31 14.79 21.65
C LYS A 200 11.33 15.51 23.00
N ASN A 201 10.23 15.47 23.75
CA ASN A 201 10.12 16.13 25.05
C ASN A 201 10.76 15.33 26.21
N LYS A 202 11.21 14.10 25.94
CA LYS A 202 11.87 13.22 26.93
C LYS A 202 13.41 13.18 26.79
N LYS A 203 13.94 13.88 25.80
CA LYS A 203 15.40 14.07 25.58
C LYS A 203 15.83 15.47 25.95
#